data_362296fe8e072f37c13318e5de97b125
#
_entry.id   362296fe8e072f37c13318e5de97b125
#
_cell.length_a   1.000
_cell.length_b   1.000
_cell.length_c   1.000
_cell.angle_alpha   90.00
_cell.angle_beta   90.00
_cell.angle_gamma   90.00
#
_symmetry.space_group_name_H-M   'P 1'
#
loop_
_entity.id
_entity.type
_entity.pdbx_description
1 polymer ?
#
loop_
_entity_poly.entity_id
_entity_poly.type
_entity_poly.pdbx_seq_one_letter_code
_entity_poly.pdbx_strand_id
1 'polypeptide(L)'
;MVSKIFCSHLGVLVYLVFIHIYVPICLAENIIFSEISTDVGIDFKHHNGVSEKKRLPETDGSGGAFFDYDGDGDLDLYLVNSGDIVKGRSGHWDRLYENIKMGKYFKDVSEDAGVRGRDYGMGIVTADYDNDGDPDIYLTNWGMDQLYVNLGNAKFVDQTQEAGLGNEQWGSSASFFDSDNDGDLDLFVVNYVDFTMQNHPWCGHEALGLRFYCDPRQHKPVRDLLYVNNGSGGFAERGQKLGIVEEGNGLGLACWDYDQDGDQDVYVANDMEANFLYVNDGTGKFSENGLFAGVAMSADGLAQAGMGVDTADYDNDGDIDLLVTNYQLENNALYRNEGKIFSEVSFSVGLGELSLNYLGFGSLFVDYNNDGWTDLFVVNGHVHDNIEVYDELVTYAQHAQLFRNNHGRFSEREAKPQDGFEEKFVGRGALYADYDDDGDMDLAVTSSGRRFSLLRNDGGNKNNWLKVELEGSQSNRDAVGALVEVWADSHRQIQQVKAGSGYQSSNPKILHFGLGIRKMADSLKVLWPSGVLQVVSKVESGSSITIVENHP
;
A
#
# COMPACT_ATOMS: atom_id res chain seq x y z
N MET A 1 -63.08 67.32 -37.80
CA MET A 1 -62.03 67.62 -36.79
C MET A 1 -61.33 66.29 -36.52
N VAL A 2 -60.18 66.15 -37.14
CA VAL A 2 -59.43 64.87 -37.12
C VAL A 2 -58.21 65.03 -36.25
N SER A 3 -58.14 64.29 -35.17
CA SER A 3 -56.98 64.23 -34.27
C SER A 3 -56.01 63.11 -34.73
N LYS A 4 -54.76 63.48 -35.08
CA LYS A 4 -53.68 62.54 -35.39
C LYS A 4 -53.04 62.03 -34.08
N ILE A 5 -53.04 60.73 -33.90
CA ILE A 5 -52.24 60.03 -32.85
C ILE A 5 -50.92 59.61 -33.46
N PHE A 6 -49.80 60.10 -32.90
CA PHE A 6 -48.45 59.64 -33.21
C PHE A 6 -48.16 58.36 -32.43
N CYS A 7 -47.79 57.29 -33.11
CA CYS A 7 -47.31 56.06 -32.51
C CYS A 7 -45.76 56.08 -32.61
N SER A 8 -45.08 56.21 -31.49
CA SER A 8 -43.64 56.10 -31.40
C SER A 8 -43.24 54.60 -31.23
N HIS A 9 -42.52 54.08 -32.19
CA HIS A 9 -41.95 52.75 -32.08
C HIS A 9 -40.66 52.79 -31.23
N LEU A 10 -40.70 52.17 -30.07
CA LEU A 10 -39.51 51.90 -29.23
C LEU A 10 -38.98 50.53 -29.65
N GLY A 11 -37.89 50.47 -30.43
CA GLY A 11 -37.22 49.26 -30.78
C GLY A 11 -36.40 48.76 -29.59
N VAL A 12 -36.79 47.64 -28.99
CA VAL A 12 -35.98 46.94 -27.99
C VAL A 12 -35.02 46.02 -28.74
N LEU A 13 -33.73 46.34 -28.68
CA LEU A 13 -32.65 45.49 -29.20
C LEU A 13 -32.35 44.41 -28.16
N VAL A 14 -32.78 43.15 -28.41
CA VAL A 14 -32.45 42.03 -27.56
C VAL A 14 -31.10 41.45 -28.02
N TYR A 15 -30.03 41.68 -27.24
CA TYR A 15 -28.77 40.98 -27.41
C TYR A 15 -28.87 39.59 -26.85
N LEU A 16 -28.94 38.58 -27.71
CA LEU A 16 -28.74 37.18 -27.35
C LEU A 16 -27.24 36.92 -27.14
N VAL A 17 -26.81 36.89 -25.89
CA VAL A 17 -25.48 36.43 -25.50
C VAL A 17 -25.51 34.91 -25.55
N PHE A 18 -24.93 34.30 -26.57
CA PHE A 18 -24.64 32.86 -26.58
C PHE A 18 -23.48 32.61 -25.63
N ILE A 19 -23.79 32.21 -24.41
CA ILE A 19 -22.80 31.60 -23.50
C ILE A 19 -22.53 30.17 -24.06
N HIS A 20 -21.41 30.01 -24.75
CA HIS A 20 -20.90 28.66 -25.03
C HIS A 20 -20.44 28.08 -23.71
N ILE A 21 -21.30 27.26 -23.09
CA ILE A 21 -20.90 26.38 -22.02
C ILE A 21 -20.06 25.30 -22.71
N TYR A 22 -18.74 25.43 -22.65
CA TYR A 22 -17.85 24.29 -22.87
C TYR A 22 -18.12 23.32 -21.72
N VAL A 23 -18.99 22.34 -21.96
CA VAL A 23 -18.99 21.12 -21.16
C VAL A 23 -17.81 20.34 -21.72
N PRO A 24 -16.72 20.14 -20.94
CA PRO A 24 -15.70 19.21 -21.36
C PRO A 24 -16.41 17.86 -21.52
N ILE A 25 -16.46 17.34 -22.73
CA ILE A 25 -16.82 15.95 -22.98
C ILE A 25 -15.66 15.20 -22.34
N CYS A 26 -15.87 14.71 -21.12
CA CYS A 26 -15.00 13.71 -20.52
C CYS A 26 -15.12 12.50 -21.42
N LEU A 27 -14.19 12.35 -22.36
CA LEU A 27 -14.04 11.12 -23.12
C LEU A 27 -13.73 10.07 -22.06
N ALA A 28 -14.65 9.14 -21.85
CA ALA A 28 -14.45 8.02 -20.95
C ALA A 28 -13.10 7.40 -21.29
N GLU A 29 -12.20 7.37 -20.33
CA GLU A 29 -10.90 6.73 -20.50
C GLU A 29 -11.12 5.29 -20.96
N ASN A 30 -10.45 4.91 -22.01
CA ASN A 30 -10.60 3.57 -22.59
C ASN A 30 -9.50 2.64 -22.02
N ILE A 31 -9.29 2.70 -20.70
CA ILE A 31 -8.38 1.85 -19.95
C ILE A 31 -9.15 0.60 -19.54
N ILE A 32 -8.54 -0.56 -19.72
CA ILE A 32 -9.05 -1.87 -19.33
C ILE A 32 -7.93 -2.56 -18.55
N PHE A 33 -8.28 -3.22 -17.47
CA PHE A 33 -7.36 -4.08 -16.73
C PHE A 33 -7.61 -5.53 -17.10
N SER A 34 -6.64 -6.17 -17.74
CA SER A 34 -6.74 -7.57 -18.16
C SER A 34 -6.15 -8.50 -17.12
N GLU A 35 -6.92 -9.48 -16.62
CA GLU A 35 -6.37 -10.53 -15.77
C GLU A 35 -5.53 -11.49 -16.63
N ILE A 36 -4.23 -11.59 -16.36
CA ILE A 36 -3.26 -12.29 -17.20
C ILE A 36 -2.36 -13.28 -16.47
N SER A 37 -2.57 -13.51 -15.17
CA SER A 37 -1.66 -14.32 -14.33
C SER A 37 -1.28 -15.65 -14.99
N THR A 38 -2.27 -16.40 -15.46
CA THR A 38 -2.02 -17.71 -16.09
C THR A 38 -1.36 -17.60 -17.45
N ASP A 39 -1.62 -16.52 -18.19
CA ASP A 39 -1.06 -16.31 -19.53
C ASP A 39 0.43 -16.03 -19.47
N VAL A 40 0.90 -15.40 -18.39
CA VAL A 40 2.31 -15.11 -18.13
C VAL A 40 3.01 -16.15 -17.23
N GLY A 41 2.35 -17.26 -16.90
CA GLY A 41 2.96 -18.38 -16.17
C GLY A 41 2.87 -18.32 -14.64
N ILE A 42 2.09 -17.39 -14.06
CA ILE A 42 1.86 -17.32 -12.62
C ILE A 42 0.68 -18.23 -12.26
N ASP A 43 0.94 -19.37 -11.61
CA ASP A 43 -0.07 -20.35 -11.19
C ASP A 43 -0.28 -20.37 -9.68
N PHE A 44 0.21 -19.37 -8.97
CA PHE A 44 0.14 -19.29 -7.51
C PHE A 44 -1.29 -19.32 -6.99
N LYS A 45 -1.48 -20.15 -5.98
CA LYS A 45 -2.69 -20.19 -5.17
C LYS A 45 -2.30 -20.15 -3.70
N HIS A 46 -2.78 -19.14 -3.00
CA HIS A 46 -2.63 -19.06 -1.56
C HIS A 46 -3.39 -20.22 -0.88
N HIS A 47 -2.82 -20.75 0.16
CA HIS A 47 -3.42 -21.80 0.99
C HIS A 47 -3.39 -21.35 2.45
N ASN A 48 -4.57 -21.04 2.99
CA ASN A 48 -4.74 -20.54 4.36
C ASN A 48 -5.13 -21.62 5.36
N GLY A 49 -5.19 -22.91 4.96
CA GLY A 49 -5.52 -24.01 5.84
C GLY A 49 -6.90 -23.95 6.49
N VAL A 50 -7.86 -23.27 5.84
CA VAL A 50 -9.23 -23.10 6.33
C VAL A 50 -9.81 -24.38 6.93
N SER A 51 -10.42 -24.30 8.11
CA SER A 51 -10.92 -25.44 8.87
C SER A 51 -12.26 -25.17 9.54
N GLU A 52 -12.97 -26.22 9.96
CA GLU A 52 -14.18 -26.11 10.78
C GLU A 52 -13.92 -25.45 12.15
N LYS A 53 -12.66 -25.36 12.55
CA LYS A 53 -12.27 -24.74 13.81
C LYS A 53 -12.28 -23.21 13.76
N LYS A 54 -12.28 -22.61 12.56
CA LYS A 54 -12.30 -21.15 12.35
C LYS A 54 -11.25 -20.44 13.20
N ARG A 55 -9.98 -20.79 12.99
CA ARG A 55 -8.85 -20.17 13.68
C ARG A 55 -8.54 -18.82 13.06
N LEU A 56 -8.35 -17.82 13.88
CA LEU A 56 -8.18 -16.45 13.42
C LEU A 56 -7.09 -16.29 12.33
N PRO A 57 -5.91 -16.94 12.39
CA PRO A 57 -4.92 -16.81 11.32
C PRO A 57 -5.38 -17.32 9.94
N GLU A 58 -6.42 -18.15 9.88
CA GLU A 58 -6.99 -18.62 8.60
C GLU A 58 -7.68 -17.48 7.81
N THR A 59 -7.94 -16.31 8.44
CA THR A 59 -8.57 -15.14 7.81
C THR A 59 -7.60 -14.17 7.19
N ASP A 60 -6.37 -14.16 7.69
CA ASP A 60 -5.31 -13.25 7.27
C ASP A 60 -4.37 -13.92 6.26
N GLY A 61 -3.22 -13.28 6.05
CA GLY A 61 -2.19 -13.80 5.18
C GLY A 61 -2.45 -13.50 3.72
N SER A 62 -1.44 -13.78 2.94
CA SER A 62 -1.32 -13.54 1.51
C SER A 62 -0.73 -12.17 1.18
N GLY A 63 0.46 -11.87 1.71
CA GLY A 63 1.27 -10.74 1.24
C GLY A 63 1.95 -11.03 -0.09
N GLY A 64 2.52 -9.99 -0.70
CA GLY A 64 3.33 -10.11 -1.91
C GLY A 64 4.22 -8.89 -2.11
N ALA A 65 5.23 -9.01 -2.98
CA ALA A 65 6.13 -7.92 -3.31
C ALA A 65 6.57 -7.97 -4.77
N PHE A 66 6.65 -6.78 -5.39
CA PHE A 66 7.40 -6.59 -6.63
C PHE A 66 8.74 -5.91 -6.33
N PHE A 67 9.83 -6.50 -6.78
CA PHE A 67 11.19 -5.98 -6.63
C PHE A 67 12.15 -6.68 -7.59
N ASP A 68 13.24 -6.05 -7.95
CA ASP A 68 14.30 -6.64 -8.76
C ASP A 68 15.24 -7.44 -7.82
N TYR A 69 15.11 -8.79 -7.78
CA TYR A 69 15.84 -9.61 -6.82
C TYR A 69 17.25 -10.01 -7.30
N ASP A 70 17.51 -9.95 -8.60
CA ASP A 70 18.78 -10.41 -9.20
C ASP A 70 19.57 -9.32 -9.93
N GLY A 71 19.06 -8.08 -9.90
CA GLY A 71 19.75 -6.90 -10.43
C GLY A 71 19.73 -6.80 -11.96
N ASP A 72 18.76 -7.46 -12.64
CA ASP A 72 18.67 -7.44 -14.10
C ASP A 72 17.83 -6.28 -14.65
N GLY A 73 17.12 -5.55 -13.78
CA GLY A 73 16.31 -4.37 -14.08
C GLY A 73 14.84 -4.68 -14.34
N ASP A 74 14.43 -5.96 -14.36
CA ASP A 74 13.04 -6.38 -14.49
C ASP A 74 12.45 -6.56 -13.06
N LEU A 75 11.19 -6.17 -12.83
CA LEU A 75 10.54 -6.36 -11.53
C LEU A 75 10.02 -7.79 -11.39
N ASP A 76 10.53 -8.51 -10.41
CA ASP A 76 10.15 -9.86 -10.04
C ASP A 76 9.02 -9.88 -9.02
N LEU A 77 8.42 -11.05 -8.81
CA LEU A 77 7.26 -11.18 -7.94
C LEU A 77 7.48 -12.24 -6.85
N TYR A 78 7.40 -11.82 -5.59
CA TYR A 78 7.32 -12.73 -4.44
C TYR A 78 5.90 -12.83 -3.90
N LEU A 79 5.42 -14.06 -3.63
CA LEU A 79 4.09 -14.32 -3.08
C LEU A 79 4.18 -15.19 -1.84
N VAL A 80 3.63 -14.67 -0.74
CA VAL A 80 3.64 -15.34 0.57
C VAL A 80 2.50 -16.36 0.63
N ASN A 81 2.81 -17.56 1.13
CA ASN A 81 1.83 -18.62 1.39
C ASN A 81 1.79 -18.95 2.88
N SER A 82 0.63 -19.35 3.41
CA SER A 82 0.51 -19.69 4.83
C SER A 82 0.64 -21.19 5.10
N GLY A 83 -0.08 -22.02 4.35
CA GLY A 83 -0.12 -23.47 4.59
C GLY A 83 -1.25 -23.86 5.57
N ASP A 84 -1.10 -25.00 6.24
CA ASP A 84 -2.05 -25.51 7.24
C ASP A 84 -1.49 -25.27 8.63
N ILE A 85 -2.19 -24.54 9.46
CA ILE A 85 -1.74 -24.14 10.80
C ILE A 85 -1.45 -25.32 11.74
N VAL A 86 -1.98 -26.53 11.44
CA VAL A 86 -1.77 -27.76 12.23
C VAL A 86 -0.76 -28.67 11.59
N LYS A 87 -0.76 -28.78 10.25
CA LYS A 87 0.08 -29.70 9.49
C LYS A 87 1.33 -29.06 8.93
N GLY A 88 1.46 -27.73 9.10
CA GLY A 88 2.53 -26.94 8.52
C GLY A 88 2.34 -26.70 7.01
N ARG A 89 3.39 -26.30 6.34
CA ARG A 89 3.36 -25.92 4.92
C ARG A 89 2.83 -27.01 3.98
N SER A 90 3.17 -28.28 4.21
CA SER A 90 2.66 -29.43 3.44
C SER A 90 2.73 -29.27 1.92
N GLY A 91 3.79 -28.61 1.40
CA GLY A 91 3.98 -28.33 -0.02
C GLY A 91 3.41 -26.99 -0.50
N HIS A 92 2.79 -26.21 0.39
CA HIS A 92 2.30 -24.85 0.11
C HIS A 92 3.36 -23.82 0.51
N TRP A 93 4.39 -23.71 -0.33
CA TRP A 93 5.53 -22.82 -0.11
C TRP A 93 5.26 -21.43 -0.67
N ASP A 94 6.01 -20.45 -0.19
CA ASP A 94 6.10 -19.14 -0.83
C ASP A 94 6.69 -19.31 -2.23
N ARG A 95 6.44 -18.34 -3.10
CA ARG A 95 6.93 -18.33 -4.47
C ARG A 95 7.66 -17.05 -4.81
N LEU A 96 8.85 -17.21 -5.37
CA LEU A 96 9.57 -16.17 -6.10
C LEU A 96 9.48 -16.50 -7.58
N TYR A 97 8.94 -15.56 -8.34
CA TYR A 97 8.83 -15.65 -9.78
C TYR A 97 9.78 -14.65 -10.42
N GLU A 98 10.76 -15.16 -11.16
CA GLU A 98 11.66 -14.38 -12.00
C GLU A 98 10.89 -13.86 -13.21
N ASN A 99 10.89 -12.54 -13.43
CA ASN A 99 10.33 -11.91 -14.63
C ASN A 99 11.27 -12.15 -15.82
N ILE A 100 10.75 -12.65 -16.91
CA ILE A 100 11.53 -12.96 -18.09
C ILE A 100 11.08 -12.06 -19.24
N LYS A 101 12.00 -11.29 -19.78
CA LYS A 101 11.77 -10.44 -20.97
C LYS A 101 10.66 -9.41 -20.76
N MET A 102 10.74 -8.65 -19.69
CA MET A 102 9.79 -7.57 -19.43
C MET A 102 8.34 -8.07 -19.50
N GLY A 103 7.94 -8.84 -18.49
CA GLY A 103 6.56 -9.29 -18.29
C GLY A 103 6.02 -10.38 -19.22
N LYS A 104 6.81 -10.88 -20.16
CA LYS A 104 6.30 -11.91 -21.10
C LYS A 104 6.08 -13.27 -20.46
N TYR A 105 6.81 -13.57 -19.40
CA TYR A 105 6.70 -14.83 -18.69
C TYR A 105 7.35 -14.73 -17.31
N PHE A 106 6.69 -15.30 -16.30
CA PHE A 106 7.20 -15.45 -14.94
C PHE A 106 7.56 -16.90 -14.68
N LYS A 107 8.77 -17.13 -14.19
CA LYS A 107 9.31 -18.46 -13.89
C LYS A 107 9.52 -18.66 -12.40
N ASP A 108 8.93 -19.70 -11.81
CA ASP A 108 9.16 -20.05 -10.41
C ASP A 108 10.64 -20.45 -10.19
N VAL A 109 11.34 -19.65 -9.36
CA VAL A 109 12.74 -19.86 -8.96
C VAL A 109 12.92 -20.05 -7.47
N SER A 110 11.83 -20.19 -6.71
CA SER A 110 11.80 -20.23 -5.24
C SER A 110 12.75 -21.26 -4.63
N GLU A 111 12.86 -22.44 -5.23
CA GLU A 111 13.77 -23.51 -4.77
C GLU A 111 15.21 -23.15 -5.05
N ASP A 112 15.48 -22.68 -6.24
CA ASP A 112 16.82 -22.29 -6.68
C ASP A 112 17.34 -21.08 -5.91
N ALA A 113 16.48 -20.10 -5.63
CA ALA A 113 16.82 -18.92 -4.84
C ALA A 113 16.91 -19.20 -3.32
N GLY A 114 16.25 -20.25 -2.82
CA GLY A 114 16.30 -20.64 -1.41
C GLY A 114 15.28 -19.92 -0.50
N VAL A 115 14.17 -19.41 -1.04
CA VAL A 115 13.22 -18.49 -0.35
C VAL A 115 11.80 -19.08 -0.21
N ARG A 116 11.67 -20.30 0.26
CA ARG A 116 10.37 -21.00 0.33
C ARG A 116 9.54 -20.71 1.58
N GLY A 117 10.02 -19.90 2.52
CA GLY A 117 9.38 -19.68 3.82
C GLY A 117 9.30 -20.94 4.70
N ARG A 118 9.17 -20.80 6.02
CA ARG A 118 9.11 -21.92 6.96
C ARG A 118 7.82 -22.00 7.74
N ASP A 119 7.38 -20.89 8.29
CA ASP A 119 6.24 -20.80 9.19
C ASP A 119 4.95 -20.40 8.45
N TYR A 120 3.89 -20.10 9.18
CA TYR A 120 2.61 -19.69 8.59
C TYR A 120 2.70 -18.24 8.13
N GLY A 121 3.02 -18.02 6.84
CA GLY A 121 3.34 -16.71 6.28
C GLY A 121 2.16 -15.76 6.26
N MET A 122 2.44 -14.50 6.54
CA MET A 122 1.51 -13.37 6.52
C MET A 122 1.92 -12.34 5.48
N GLY A 123 2.97 -11.60 5.72
CA GLY A 123 3.41 -10.47 4.92
C GLY A 123 4.88 -10.53 4.51
N ILE A 124 5.27 -9.55 3.72
CA ILE A 124 6.63 -9.37 3.20
C ILE A 124 6.97 -7.90 3.13
N VAL A 125 8.22 -7.58 3.44
CA VAL A 125 8.85 -6.31 3.07
C VAL A 125 10.24 -6.58 2.49
N THR A 126 10.64 -5.75 1.52
CA THR A 126 11.94 -5.84 0.83
C THR A 126 12.70 -4.55 0.96
N ALA A 127 14.01 -4.63 1.29
CA ALA A 127 14.95 -3.52 1.30
C ALA A 127 16.39 -4.01 1.26
N ASP A 128 17.30 -3.18 0.81
CA ASP A 128 18.76 -3.35 0.97
C ASP A 128 19.13 -2.85 2.38
N TYR A 129 18.95 -3.72 3.40
CA TYR A 129 19.10 -3.31 4.80
C TYR A 129 20.55 -3.21 5.25
N ASP A 130 21.49 -3.83 4.54
CA ASP A 130 22.92 -3.81 4.86
C ASP A 130 23.75 -2.98 3.88
N ASN A 131 23.07 -2.26 2.97
CA ASN A 131 23.62 -1.33 2.00
C ASN A 131 24.65 -1.97 1.03
N ASP A 132 24.49 -3.28 0.71
CA ASP A 132 25.38 -3.99 -0.20
C ASP A 132 24.95 -3.90 -1.68
N GLY A 133 23.74 -3.43 -1.96
CA GLY A 133 23.18 -3.18 -3.28
C GLY A 133 22.20 -4.25 -3.75
N ASP A 134 21.96 -5.27 -2.94
CA ASP A 134 21.06 -6.39 -3.27
C ASP A 134 19.85 -6.38 -2.32
N PRO A 135 18.61 -6.33 -2.80
CA PRO A 135 17.45 -6.26 -1.90
C PRO A 135 17.21 -7.56 -1.14
N ASP A 136 17.01 -7.44 0.17
CA ASP A 136 16.72 -8.51 1.10
C ASP A 136 15.22 -8.68 1.31
N ILE A 137 14.84 -9.79 1.96
CA ILE A 137 13.44 -10.12 2.23
C ILE A 137 13.23 -10.34 3.73
N TYR A 138 12.29 -9.61 4.33
CA TYR A 138 11.76 -9.95 5.65
C TYR A 138 10.32 -10.43 5.54
N LEU A 139 10.04 -11.63 6.10
CA LEU A 139 8.71 -12.25 6.12
C LEU A 139 8.13 -12.21 7.52
N THR A 140 6.91 -11.68 7.64
CA THR A 140 6.12 -11.79 8.86
C THR A 140 5.32 -13.08 8.87
N ASN A 141 5.17 -13.68 10.07
CA ASN A 141 4.53 -14.98 10.22
C ASN A 141 3.62 -15.03 11.47
N TRP A 142 2.65 -15.91 11.47
CA TRP A 142 2.21 -16.51 12.73
C TRP A 142 3.19 -17.63 13.06
N GLY A 143 4.07 -17.39 14.05
CA GLY A 143 5.28 -18.15 14.32
C GLY A 143 6.51 -17.26 14.20
N MET A 144 7.67 -17.82 13.93
CA MET A 144 8.90 -17.02 13.83
C MET A 144 8.98 -16.28 12.49
N ASP A 145 9.16 -14.96 12.56
CA ASP A 145 9.46 -14.16 11.38
C ASP A 145 10.83 -14.56 10.78
N GLN A 146 11.08 -14.23 9.52
CA GLN A 146 12.27 -14.65 8.79
C GLN A 146 12.95 -13.52 8.04
N LEU A 147 14.28 -13.42 8.14
CA LEU A 147 15.12 -12.59 7.28
C LEU A 147 15.88 -13.48 6.29
N TYR A 148 15.68 -13.24 5.01
CA TYR A 148 16.47 -13.80 3.93
C TYR A 148 17.38 -12.73 3.37
N VAL A 149 18.69 -12.91 3.54
CA VAL A 149 19.72 -12.01 3.00
C VAL A 149 20.08 -12.45 1.59
N ASN A 150 20.04 -11.51 0.65
CA ASN A 150 20.48 -11.70 -0.72
C ASN A 150 22.02 -11.78 -0.77
N LEU A 151 22.56 -12.66 -1.59
CA LEU A 151 24.00 -12.85 -1.73
C LEU A 151 24.56 -12.26 -3.03
N GLY A 152 23.76 -11.44 -3.74
CA GLY A 152 24.16 -10.81 -5.01
C GLY A 152 24.34 -11.78 -6.18
N ASN A 153 23.76 -12.95 -6.12
CA ASN A 153 23.87 -13.96 -7.18
C ASN A 153 22.57 -14.74 -7.37
N ALA A 154 21.44 -14.08 -7.19
CA ALA A 154 20.10 -14.66 -7.23
C ALA A 154 19.88 -15.77 -6.18
N LYS A 155 20.55 -15.68 -5.03
CA LYS A 155 20.50 -16.63 -3.93
C LYS A 155 20.33 -15.91 -2.62
N PHE A 156 19.48 -16.46 -1.78
CA PHE A 156 19.25 -15.98 -0.44
C PHE A 156 19.69 -16.98 0.62
N VAL A 157 20.03 -16.48 1.79
CA VAL A 157 20.31 -17.27 2.99
C VAL A 157 19.48 -16.74 4.15
N ASP A 158 18.90 -17.67 4.92
CA ASP A 158 18.21 -17.30 6.15
C ASP A 158 19.24 -16.92 7.22
N GLN A 159 19.22 -15.66 7.62
CA GLN A 159 20.09 -15.09 8.67
C GLN A 159 19.30 -14.56 9.87
N THR A 160 18.05 -14.95 10.04
CA THR A 160 17.15 -14.46 11.09
C THR A 160 17.79 -14.43 12.47
N GLN A 161 18.40 -15.54 12.89
CA GLN A 161 19.00 -15.66 14.22
C GLN A 161 20.33 -14.92 14.32
N GLU A 162 21.16 -15.01 13.28
CA GLU A 162 22.46 -14.35 13.19
C GLU A 162 22.31 -12.83 13.21
N ALA A 163 21.26 -12.31 12.56
CA ALA A 163 20.92 -10.89 12.56
C ALA A 163 20.27 -10.41 13.86
N GLY A 164 19.93 -11.31 14.79
CA GLY A 164 19.28 -10.94 16.05
C GLY A 164 17.79 -10.64 15.94
N LEU A 165 17.20 -11.04 14.81
CA LEU A 165 15.76 -11.00 14.58
C LEU A 165 15.12 -12.31 15.06
N GLY A 166 13.93 -12.26 15.63
CA GLY A 166 13.31 -13.45 16.20
C GLY A 166 11.98 -13.11 16.85
N ASN A 167 11.11 -12.43 16.11
CA ASN A 167 9.74 -12.22 16.54
C ASN A 167 9.01 -13.59 16.56
N GLU A 168 8.56 -14.04 17.72
CA GLU A 168 7.76 -15.26 17.90
C GLU A 168 6.26 -14.94 18.07
N GLN A 169 5.90 -13.64 18.07
CA GLN A 169 4.51 -13.20 18.11
C GLN A 169 3.89 -13.35 16.70
N TRP A 170 2.64 -12.98 16.58
CA TRP A 170 2.01 -12.95 15.26
C TRP A 170 2.36 -11.64 14.54
N GLY A 171 3.44 -11.63 13.76
CA GLY A 171 3.80 -10.54 12.87
C GLY A 171 2.77 -10.42 11.74
N SER A 172 2.16 -9.25 11.58
CA SER A 172 1.21 -8.95 10.50
C SER A 172 1.89 -8.24 9.34
N SER A 173 2.39 -7.05 9.53
CA SER A 173 3.10 -6.24 8.54
C SER A 173 4.44 -5.75 9.08
N ALA A 174 5.34 -5.32 8.19
CA ALA A 174 6.62 -4.74 8.57
C ALA A 174 7.03 -3.63 7.59
N SER A 175 7.92 -2.74 8.04
CA SER A 175 8.54 -1.71 7.19
C SER A 175 9.98 -1.50 7.62
N PHE A 176 10.86 -1.32 6.63
CA PHE A 176 12.19 -0.79 6.85
C PHE A 176 12.17 0.75 6.74
N PHE A 177 12.89 1.41 7.62
CA PHE A 177 13.04 2.88 7.62
C PHE A 177 14.25 3.27 8.48
N ASP A 178 14.79 4.45 8.27
CA ASP A 178 15.91 4.98 9.07
C ASP A 178 15.33 5.76 10.25
N SER A 179 15.33 5.16 11.44
CA SER A 179 14.64 5.73 12.61
C SER A 179 15.43 6.81 13.33
N ASP A 180 16.77 6.83 13.20
CA ASP A 180 17.64 7.76 13.91
C ASP A 180 18.59 8.55 12.99
N ASN A 181 18.32 8.50 11.68
CA ASN A 181 19.02 9.23 10.61
C ASN A 181 20.52 8.91 10.55
N ASP A 182 20.90 7.64 10.83
CA ASP A 182 22.30 7.20 10.79
C ASP A 182 22.70 6.57 9.43
N GLY A 183 21.73 6.39 8.52
CA GLY A 183 21.92 5.84 7.18
C GLY A 183 21.75 4.33 7.08
N ASP A 184 21.45 3.66 8.18
CA ASP A 184 21.16 2.23 8.23
C ASP A 184 19.65 2.02 8.39
N LEU A 185 19.07 1.07 7.64
CA LEU A 185 17.64 0.80 7.73
C LEU A 185 17.32 -0.04 8.97
N ASP A 186 16.48 0.51 9.84
CA ASP A 186 15.84 -0.17 10.97
C ASP A 186 14.59 -0.91 10.52
N LEU A 187 14.05 -1.79 11.37
CA LEU A 187 12.88 -2.58 11.06
C LEU A 187 11.78 -2.40 12.10
N PHE A 188 10.62 -1.92 11.68
CA PHE A 188 9.40 -1.92 12.48
C PHE A 188 8.53 -3.11 12.11
N VAL A 189 8.10 -3.88 13.12
CA VAL A 189 7.23 -5.06 12.94
C VAL A 189 5.94 -4.85 13.73
N VAL A 190 4.83 -4.85 13.03
CA VAL A 190 3.49 -4.77 13.61
C VAL A 190 3.04 -6.15 14.02
N ASN A 191 2.53 -6.29 15.25
CA ASN A 191 1.99 -7.52 15.80
C ASN A 191 0.48 -7.44 15.98
N TYR A 192 -0.24 -8.55 15.70
CA TYR A 192 -1.70 -8.54 15.73
C TYR A 192 -2.24 -8.85 17.14
N VAL A 193 -2.32 -10.10 17.51
CA VAL A 193 -2.88 -10.53 18.81
C VAL A 193 -2.14 -11.76 19.35
N ASP A 194 -2.31 -12.05 20.68
CA ASP A 194 -1.71 -13.21 21.36
C ASP A 194 -2.38 -14.56 21.01
N PHE A 195 -2.74 -14.77 19.75
CA PHE A 195 -3.38 -16.01 19.34
C PHE A 195 -2.45 -17.23 19.52
N THR A 196 -2.97 -18.27 20.21
CA THR A 196 -2.34 -19.57 20.30
C THR A 196 -3.37 -20.69 20.07
N MET A 197 -2.91 -21.89 19.73
CA MET A 197 -3.78 -23.05 19.58
C MET A 197 -4.52 -23.42 20.88
N GLN A 198 -4.03 -22.99 22.04
CA GLN A 198 -4.58 -23.26 23.35
C GLN A 198 -5.61 -22.19 23.81
N ASN A 199 -5.44 -20.94 23.39
CA ASN A 199 -6.34 -19.83 23.75
C ASN A 199 -7.43 -19.54 22.69
N HIS A 200 -7.65 -20.47 21.76
CA HIS A 200 -8.63 -20.31 20.68
C HIS A 200 -10.07 -20.57 21.16
N PRO A 201 -10.89 -19.53 21.38
CA PRO A 201 -12.26 -19.68 21.85
C PRO A 201 -13.19 -20.23 20.75
N TRP A 202 -14.40 -20.60 21.17
CA TRP A 202 -15.48 -20.89 20.25
C TRP A 202 -16.33 -19.63 20.04
N CYS A 203 -16.48 -19.16 18.82
CA CYS A 203 -17.30 -18.02 18.45
C CYS A 203 -18.37 -18.42 17.44
N GLY A 204 -19.61 -17.91 17.58
CA GLY A 204 -20.71 -18.22 16.69
C GLY A 204 -22.05 -18.34 17.37
N HIS A 205 -23.02 -18.93 16.66
CA HIS A 205 -24.36 -19.22 17.14
C HIS A 205 -24.50 -20.70 17.51
N GLU A 206 -24.37 -21.07 18.78
CA GLU A 206 -24.45 -22.47 19.25
C GLU A 206 -25.77 -23.13 18.88
N ALA A 207 -26.91 -22.43 19.04
CA ALA A 207 -28.23 -22.98 18.76
C ALA A 207 -28.45 -23.35 17.28
N LEU A 208 -27.69 -22.72 16.38
CA LEU A 208 -27.74 -23.00 14.94
C LEU A 208 -26.57 -23.88 14.48
N GLY A 209 -25.62 -24.20 15.35
CA GLY A 209 -24.39 -24.91 14.99
C GLY A 209 -23.47 -24.11 14.06
N LEU A 210 -23.66 -22.79 13.96
CA LEU A 210 -22.86 -21.92 13.10
C LEU A 210 -21.65 -21.40 13.85
N ARG A 211 -20.46 -21.74 13.39
CA ARG A 211 -19.21 -21.24 13.90
C ARG A 211 -18.65 -20.14 13.02
N PHE A 212 -18.13 -19.07 13.66
CA PHE A 212 -17.52 -17.93 13.01
C PHE A 212 -16.04 -17.82 13.43
N TYR A 213 -15.26 -17.02 12.70
CA TYR A 213 -13.99 -16.52 13.20
C TYR A 213 -14.25 -15.56 14.36
N CYS A 214 -13.39 -15.60 15.36
CA CYS A 214 -13.57 -14.74 16.53
C CYS A 214 -13.15 -13.30 16.21
N ASP A 215 -13.82 -12.37 16.85
CA ASP A 215 -13.42 -10.98 16.98
C ASP A 215 -12.03 -10.88 17.65
N PRO A 216 -11.10 -10.04 17.19
CA PRO A 216 -9.74 -9.91 17.77
C PRO A 216 -9.76 -9.58 19.27
N ARG A 217 -10.75 -8.86 19.77
CA ARG A 217 -10.93 -8.55 21.19
C ARG A 217 -11.19 -9.76 22.11
N GLN A 218 -11.31 -10.97 21.54
CA GLN A 218 -11.30 -12.23 22.29
C GLN A 218 -9.88 -12.68 22.67
N HIS A 219 -8.87 -12.02 22.12
CA HIS A 219 -7.45 -12.21 22.39
C HIS A 219 -6.88 -10.97 23.07
N LYS A 220 -5.65 -11.04 23.56
CA LYS A 220 -5.00 -9.86 24.12
C LYS A 220 -4.28 -9.09 23.02
N PRO A 221 -4.32 -7.76 23.07
CA PRO A 221 -3.45 -6.95 22.24
C PRO A 221 -1.99 -7.23 22.59
N VAL A 222 -1.10 -6.97 21.65
CA VAL A 222 0.35 -7.15 21.80
C VAL A 222 1.09 -5.91 21.32
N ARG A 223 2.33 -5.75 21.82
CA ARG A 223 3.17 -4.62 21.46
C ARG A 223 3.88 -4.86 20.12
N ASP A 224 3.98 -3.82 19.32
CA ASP A 224 4.83 -3.78 18.13
C ASP A 224 6.32 -3.77 18.50
N LEU A 225 7.18 -4.11 17.54
CA LEU A 225 8.61 -4.21 17.75
C LEU A 225 9.36 -3.21 16.86
N LEU A 226 10.37 -2.57 17.43
CA LEU A 226 11.34 -1.77 16.70
C LEU A 226 12.72 -2.41 16.90
N TYR A 227 13.28 -2.92 15.83
CA TYR A 227 14.62 -3.46 15.75
C TYR A 227 15.55 -2.42 15.14
N VAL A 228 16.51 -1.95 15.95
CA VAL A 228 17.51 -0.97 15.51
C VAL A 228 18.69 -1.70 14.90
N ASN A 229 19.06 -1.32 13.69
CA ASN A 229 20.23 -1.81 12.96
C ASN A 229 21.52 -1.30 13.63
N ASN A 230 22.61 -2.02 13.48
CA ASN A 230 23.90 -1.65 14.06
C ASN A 230 24.96 -1.32 13.00
N GLY A 231 24.55 -1.17 11.73
CA GLY A 231 25.42 -0.88 10.59
C GLY A 231 26.38 -2.01 10.20
N SER A 232 26.14 -3.21 10.68
CA SER A 232 26.99 -4.37 10.38
C SER A 232 26.18 -5.66 10.20
N GLY A 233 24.94 -5.54 9.73
CA GLY A 233 24.04 -6.65 9.41
C GLY A 233 23.33 -7.26 10.63
N GLY A 234 23.37 -6.62 11.81
CA GLY A 234 22.72 -7.10 13.02
C GLY A 234 21.74 -6.11 13.62
N PHE A 235 20.68 -6.61 14.24
CA PHE A 235 19.60 -5.85 14.85
C PHE A 235 19.50 -6.07 16.35
N ALA A 236 18.94 -5.08 17.05
CA ALA A 236 18.59 -5.18 18.46
C ALA A 236 17.17 -4.63 18.71
N GLU A 237 16.27 -5.41 19.31
CA GLU A 237 14.96 -4.91 19.72
C GLU A 237 15.12 -3.83 20.80
N ARG A 238 14.64 -2.63 20.51
CA ARG A 238 14.73 -1.46 21.38
C ARG A 238 13.42 -0.70 21.56
N GLY A 239 12.34 -1.13 20.93
CA GLY A 239 11.07 -0.41 20.86
C GLY A 239 10.60 0.10 22.22
N GLN A 240 10.57 -0.73 23.25
CA GLN A 240 10.14 -0.32 24.58
C GLN A 240 10.99 0.82 25.19
N LYS A 241 12.29 0.85 24.91
CA LYS A 241 13.18 1.92 25.39
C LYS A 241 13.03 3.19 24.59
N LEU A 242 12.64 3.06 23.35
CA LEU A 242 12.50 4.14 22.39
C LEU A 242 11.06 4.68 22.30
N GLY A 243 10.13 4.19 23.12
CA GLY A 243 8.78 4.75 23.22
C GLY A 243 7.68 3.95 22.53
N ILE A 244 7.99 2.82 21.89
CA ILE A 244 6.99 1.89 21.35
C ILE A 244 6.50 1.01 22.50
N VAL A 245 5.52 1.48 23.24
CA VAL A 245 5.06 0.87 24.50
C VAL A 245 3.60 0.46 24.48
N GLU A 246 2.81 0.97 23.54
CA GLU A 246 1.39 0.66 23.45
C GLU A 246 1.18 -0.79 22.98
N GLU A 247 0.11 -1.42 23.48
CA GLU A 247 -0.35 -2.75 23.04
C GLU A 247 -1.60 -2.54 22.18
N GLY A 248 -1.61 -3.11 20.96
CA GLY A 248 -2.70 -2.97 20.00
C GLY A 248 -2.99 -4.26 19.25
N ASN A 249 -3.95 -4.20 18.34
CA ASN A 249 -4.29 -5.27 17.39
C ASN A 249 -3.80 -4.85 16.01
N GLY A 250 -2.50 -4.61 15.83
CA GLY A 250 -1.94 -4.00 14.65
C GLY A 250 -2.01 -4.89 13.40
N LEU A 251 -2.41 -4.32 12.27
CA LEU A 251 -2.48 -5.02 10.98
C LEU A 251 -1.65 -4.33 9.91
N GLY A 252 -1.90 -3.08 9.58
CA GLY A 252 -1.17 -2.31 8.59
C GLY A 252 -0.30 -1.22 9.20
N LEU A 253 0.70 -0.76 8.45
CA LEU A 253 1.53 0.37 8.86
C LEU A 253 1.95 1.22 7.66
N ALA A 254 2.38 2.44 7.97
CA ALA A 254 3.14 3.30 7.07
C ALA A 254 4.21 4.05 7.85
N CYS A 255 5.39 4.19 7.23
CA CYS A 255 6.49 5.02 7.74
C CYS A 255 6.70 6.19 6.78
N TRP A 256 6.57 7.42 7.30
CA TRP A 256 6.80 8.64 6.51
C TRP A 256 7.03 9.84 7.45
N ASP A 257 7.57 10.91 6.93
CA ASP A 257 7.69 12.19 7.63
C ASP A 257 6.35 12.95 7.52
N TYR A 258 5.48 12.83 8.56
CA TYR A 258 4.12 13.37 8.46
C TYR A 258 4.05 14.88 8.70
N ASP A 259 5.00 15.44 9.46
CA ASP A 259 5.00 16.85 9.85
C ASP A 259 6.15 17.67 9.23
N GLN A 260 6.87 17.05 8.28
CA GLN A 260 7.94 17.63 7.46
C GLN A 260 9.09 18.20 8.31
N ASP A 261 9.42 17.53 9.41
CA ASP A 261 10.53 17.92 10.26
C ASP A 261 11.86 17.18 9.93
N GLY A 262 11.81 16.24 9.00
CA GLY A 262 12.95 15.50 8.45
C GLY A 262 13.14 14.12 9.06
N ASP A 263 12.25 13.70 9.96
CA ASP A 263 12.31 12.43 10.66
C ASP A 263 11.15 11.54 10.24
N GLN A 264 11.38 10.24 10.07
CA GLN A 264 10.28 9.33 9.72
C GLN A 264 9.48 8.92 10.96
N ASP A 265 8.16 9.04 10.86
CA ASP A 265 7.18 8.64 11.85
C ASP A 265 6.54 7.31 11.47
N VAL A 266 5.82 6.68 12.40
CA VAL A 266 5.17 5.39 12.17
C VAL A 266 3.69 5.46 12.52
N TYR A 267 2.83 5.14 11.57
CA TYR A 267 1.41 4.92 11.82
C TYR A 267 1.09 3.43 11.81
N VAL A 268 0.28 2.98 12.78
CA VAL A 268 -0.21 1.59 12.88
C VAL A 268 -1.72 1.60 12.90
N ALA A 269 -2.33 0.91 11.93
CA ALA A 269 -3.76 0.63 11.92
C ALA A 269 -4.07 -0.57 12.80
N ASN A 270 -4.95 -0.38 13.79
CA ASN A 270 -5.36 -1.39 14.74
C ASN A 270 -6.78 -1.88 14.46
N ASP A 271 -6.99 -3.19 14.49
CA ASP A 271 -8.30 -3.81 14.31
C ASP A 271 -9.15 -3.68 15.58
N MET A 272 -10.22 -2.87 15.50
CA MET A 272 -11.18 -2.60 16.59
C MET A 272 -10.57 -1.93 17.83
N GLU A 273 -9.41 -1.31 17.71
CA GLU A 273 -8.75 -0.51 18.74
C GLU A 273 -8.36 0.86 18.17
N ALA A 274 -7.91 1.79 19.02
CA ALA A 274 -7.39 3.06 18.57
C ALA A 274 -6.12 2.85 17.74
N ASN A 275 -6.01 3.53 16.59
CA ASN A 275 -4.79 3.52 15.78
C ASN A 275 -3.68 4.32 16.46
N PHE A 276 -2.43 3.97 16.20
CA PHE A 276 -1.28 4.67 16.77
C PHE A 276 -0.59 5.54 15.71
N LEU A 277 -0.15 6.72 16.12
CA LEU A 277 0.82 7.54 15.40
C LEU A 277 2.01 7.79 16.33
N TYR A 278 3.07 7.06 16.11
CA TYR A 278 4.34 7.24 16.81
C TYR A 278 5.16 8.32 16.13
N VAL A 279 5.28 9.47 16.80
CA VAL A 279 6.04 10.62 16.31
C VAL A 279 7.48 10.52 16.80
N ASN A 280 8.42 10.57 15.86
CA ASN A 280 9.86 10.55 16.10
C ASN A 280 10.34 11.92 16.61
N ASP A 281 11.42 11.97 17.37
CA ASP A 281 12.07 13.23 17.82
C ASP A 281 13.42 13.48 17.12
N GLY A 282 13.70 12.75 16.03
CA GLY A 282 14.95 12.81 15.28
C GLY A 282 16.12 12.06 15.91
N THR A 283 15.88 11.36 17.00
CA THR A 283 16.91 10.55 17.69
C THR A 283 16.51 9.08 17.82
N GLY A 284 15.51 8.65 17.05
CA GLY A 284 14.91 7.31 17.13
C GLY A 284 14.01 7.11 18.36
N LYS A 285 13.61 8.18 19.05
CA LYS A 285 12.64 8.09 20.16
C LYS A 285 11.27 8.53 19.71
N PHE A 286 10.29 7.73 20.07
CA PHE A 286 8.90 7.89 19.65
C PHE A 286 7.99 8.28 20.80
N SER A 287 6.95 9.04 20.48
CA SER A 287 5.82 9.31 21.36
C SER A 287 4.50 9.07 20.61
N GLU A 288 3.55 8.38 21.22
CA GLU A 288 2.24 8.13 20.63
C GLU A 288 1.40 9.42 20.67
N ASN A 289 0.95 9.90 19.52
CA ASN A 289 0.22 11.15 19.33
C ASN A 289 -1.05 11.03 18.47
N GLY A 290 -1.49 9.83 18.11
CA GLY A 290 -2.59 9.59 17.18
C GLY A 290 -3.89 10.30 17.55
N LEU A 291 -4.22 10.34 18.85
CA LEU A 291 -5.41 11.05 19.31
C LEU A 291 -5.29 12.58 19.12
N PHE A 292 -4.12 13.15 19.38
CA PHE A 292 -3.90 14.60 19.21
C PHE A 292 -3.80 15.00 17.74
N ALA A 293 -3.22 14.14 16.92
CA ALA A 293 -3.15 14.34 15.47
C ALA A 293 -4.51 14.13 14.78
N GLY A 294 -5.48 13.47 15.45
CA GLY A 294 -6.81 13.25 14.91
C GLY A 294 -6.94 12.01 14.02
N VAL A 295 -6.03 11.03 14.14
CA VAL A 295 -5.99 9.82 13.30
C VAL A 295 -6.17 8.50 14.06
N ALA A 296 -6.38 8.58 15.39
CA ALA A 296 -6.56 7.39 16.23
C ALA A 296 -7.95 6.77 16.11
N MET A 297 -8.97 7.56 15.78
CA MET A 297 -10.39 7.17 15.82
C MET A 297 -11.15 7.83 14.66
N SER A 298 -12.34 7.29 14.37
CA SER A 298 -13.27 7.92 13.41
C SER A 298 -13.68 9.34 13.85
N ALA A 299 -14.30 10.08 12.94
CA ALA A 299 -14.87 11.42 13.22
C ALA A 299 -15.89 11.41 14.37
N ASP A 300 -16.53 10.27 14.65
CA ASP A 300 -17.47 10.09 15.76
C ASP A 300 -16.78 9.70 17.08
N GLY A 301 -15.45 9.59 17.10
CA GLY A 301 -14.64 9.21 18.26
C GLY A 301 -14.75 7.72 18.62
N LEU A 302 -15.00 6.88 17.64
CA LEU A 302 -15.05 5.42 17.80
C LEU A 302 -13.80 4.78 17.20
N ALA A 303 -13.27 3.76 17.86
CA ALA A 303 -12.26 2.90 17.26
C ALA A 303 -12.89 2.13 16.08
N GLN A 304 -12.18 2.05 14.98
CA GLN A 304 -12.57 1.30 13.78
C GLN A 304 -11.68 0.06 13.63
N ALA A 305 -12.08 -0.86 12.77
CA ALA A 305 -11.27 -2.03 12.45
C ALA A 305 -10.30 -1.66 11.30
N GLY A 306 -9.21 -1.00 11.63
CA GLY A 306 -8.20 -0.57 10.68
C GLY A 306 -7.35 -1.74 10.17
N MET A 307 -7.12 -1.80 8.84
CA MET A 307 -6.37 -2.88 8.19
C MET A 307 -5.23 -2.36 7.32
N GLY A 308 -5.48 -2.01 6.06
CA GLY A 308 -4.46 -1.47 5.16
C GLY A 308 -4.23 0.02 5.39
N VAL A 309 -3.01 0.44 5.14
CA VAL A 309 -2.57 1.84 5.27
C VAL A 309 -1.76 2.22 4.05
N ASP A 310 -2.00 3.39 3.48
CA ASP A 310 -1.08 4.01 2.53
C ASP A 310 -1.07 5.53 2.67
N THR A 311 -0.02 6.17 2.17
CA THR A 311 0.21 7.62 2.28
C THR A 311 0.58 8.22 0.94
N ALA A 312 -0.01 9.37 0.58
CA ALA A 312 0.32 10.16 -0.60
C ALA A 312 -0.25 11.57 -0.49
N ASP A 313 0.29 12.51 -1.24
CA ASP A 313 -0.30 13.83 -1.49
C ASP A 313 -1.41 13.67 -2.54
N TYR A 314 -2.66 13.39 -2.10
CA TYR A 314 -3.75 13.08 -3.03
C TYR A 314 -4.37 14.33 -3.67
N ASP A 315 -4.27 15.50 -3.04
CA ASP A 315 -4.85 16.75 -3.54
C ASP A 315 -3.81 17.75 -4.08
N ASN A 316 -2.54 17.33 -4.12
CA ASN A 316 -1.39 18.09 -4.63
C ASN A 316 -1.19 19.43 -3.90
N ASP A 317 -1.49 19.47 -2.58
CA ASP A 317 -1.25 20.65 -1.75
C ASP A 317 0.17 20.68 -1.15
N GLY A 318 0.86 19.55 -1.15
CA GLY A 318 2.26 19.40 -0.72
C GLY A 318 2.45 18.77 0.64
N ASP A 319 1.37 18.35 1.29
CA ASP A 319 1.40 17.58 2.52
C ASP A 319 1.02 16.12 2.20
N ILE A 320 1.67 15.16 2.83
CA ILE A 320 1.36 13.74 2.59
C ILE A 320 0.20 13.32 3.49
N ASP A 321 -0.86 12.84 2.87
CA ASP A 321 -2.11 12.40 3.49
C ASP A 321 -2.07 10.93 3.86
N LEU A 322 -3.05 10.48 4.65
CA LEU A 322 -3.14 9.13 5.19
C LEU A 322 -4.47 8.48 4.82
N LEU A 323 -4.41 7.26 4.29
CA LEU A 323 -5.56 6.39 4.06
C LEU A 323 -5.51 5.17 4.97
N VAL A 324 -6.67 4.80 5.53
CA VAL A 324 -6.86 3.56 6.31
C VAL A 324 -8.09 2.82 5.79
N THR A 325 -7.95 1.54 5.45
CA THR A 325 -9.11 0.70 5.12
C THR A 325 -9.72 0.10 6.37
N ASN A 326 -11.05 -0.06 6.34
CA ASN A 326 -11.81 -0.48 7.52
C ASN A 326 -12.80 -1.61 7.20
N TYR A 327 -13.42 -2.15 8.26
CA TYR A 327 -14.45 -3.19 8.18
C TYR A 327 -15.73 -2.66 7.52
N GLN A 328 -16.57 -3.59 7.02
CA GLN A 328 -17.86 -3.22 6.44
C GLN A 328 -18.73 -2.40 7.42
N LEU A 329 -19.50 -1.46 6.89
CA LEU A 329 -20.28 -0.43 7.61
C LEU A 329 -19.41 0.63 8.32
N GLU A 330 -18.11 0.54 8.19
CA GLU A 330 -17.15 1.58 8.47
C GLU A 330 -16.59 2.08 7.13
N ASN A 331 -16.44 3.39 6.96
CA ASN A 331 -15.84 3.91 5.74
C ASN A 331 -14.32 3.71 5.74
N ASN A 332 -13.74 3.52 4.57
CA ASN A 332 -12.30 3.74 4.44
C ASN A 332 -12.00 5.20 4.78
N ALA A 333 -11.11 5.42 5.73
CA ALA A 333 -10.84 6.72 6.29
C ALA A 333 -9.69 7.40 5.54
N LEU A 334 -9.99 8.51 4.87
CA LEU A 334 -8.99 9.40 4.29
C LEU A 334 -8.82 10.61 5.20
N TYR A 335 -7.63 10.75 5.72
CA TYR A 335 -7.22 11.84 6.59
C TYR A 335 -6.33 12.80 5.82
N ARG A 336 -6.84 14.01 5.54
CA ARG A 336 -6.07 15.08 4.93
C ARG A 336 -5.14 15.69 5.97
N ASN A 337 -3.87 15.79 5.64
CA ASN A 337 -2.87 16.43 6.47
C ASN A 337 -3.03 17.96 6.41
N GLU A 338 -2.98 18.62 7.56
CA GLU A 338 -3.07 20.08 7.71
C GLU A 338 -1.77 20.60 8.39
N GLY A 339 -0.67 19.89 8.23
CA GLY A 339 0.64 20.13 8.82
C GLY A 339 0.95 19.19 10.00
N LYS A 340 0.31 19.35 11.17
CA LYS A 340 0.55 18.47 12.35
C LYS A 340 -0.72 17.80 12.88
N ILE A 341 -1.83 18.07 12.27
CA ILE A 341 -3.14 17.50 12.59
C ILE A 341 -3.83 17.11 11.29
N PHE A 342 -4.68 16.12 11.36
CA PHE A 342 -5.41 15.61 10.22
C PHE A 342 -6.91 15.90 10.33
N SER A 343 -7.54 16.05 9.17
CA SER A 343 -8.99 16.16 9.01
C SER A 343 -9.52 14.94 8.27
N GLU A 344 -10.44 14.19 8.86
CA GLU A 344 -11.12 13.09 8.16
C GLU A 344 -12.04 13.68 7.07
N VAL A 345 -11.78 13.34 5.80
CA VAL A 345 -12.44 13.96 4.64
C VAL A 345 -13.17 12.98 3.72
N SER A 346 -13.19 11.69 4.03
CA SER A 346 -13.67 10.59 3.16
C SER A 346 -15.03 10.88 2.52
N PHE A 347 -16.02 11.33 3.28
CA PHE A 347 -17.34 11.66 2.74
C PHE A 347 -17.32 12.91 1.88
N SER A 348 -16.56 13.92 2.24
CA SER A 348 -16.51 15.19 1.51
C SER A 348 -15.83 15.07 0.14
N VAL A 349 -14.91 14.12 0.00
CA VAL A 349 -14.18 13.83 -1.25
C VAL A 349 -14.80 12.70 -2.09
N GLY A 350 -15.88 12.06 -1.59
CA GLY A 350 -16.64 11.04 -2.35
C GLY A 350 -16.20 9.60 -2.13
N LEU A 351 -15.28 9.32 -1.20
CA LEU A 351 -14.80 7.96 -0.89
C LEU A 351 -15.70 7.25 0.13
N GLY A 352 -16.17 7.97 1.18
CA GLY A 352 -16.79 7.37 2.36
C GLY A 352 -18.01 6.52 2.06
N GLU A 353 -18.99 7.03 1.28
CA GLU A 353 -20.22 6.30 0.96
C GLU A 353 -19.95 5.05 0.10
N LEU A 354 -18.97 5.12 -0.81
CA LEU A 354 -18.67 4.05 -1.76
C LEU A 354 -17.96 2.86 -1.10
N SER A 355 -17.29 3.06 0.03
CA SER A 355 -16.56 2.01 0.75
C SER A 355 -17.41 1.27 1.80
N LEU A 356 -18.53 1.83 2.28
CA LEU A 356 -19.30 1.31 3.42
C LEU A 356 -19.75 -0.16 3.29
N ASN A 357 -20.01 -0.65 2.08
CA ASN A 357 -20.52 -2.00 1.87
C ASN A 357 -19.41 -3.05 1.69
N TYR A 358 -18.16 -2.64 1.77
CA TYR A 358 -17.00 -3.48 1.56
C TYR A 358 -16.22 -3.66 2.85
N LEU A 359 -15.44 -4.72 2.91
CA LEU A 359 -14.42 -4.93 3.93
C LEU A 359 -13.07 -4.77 3.24
N GLY A 360 -12.43 -3.61 3.46
CA GLY A 360 -11.19 -3.23 2.80
C GLY A 360 -9.97 -3.82 3.52
N PHE A 361 -9.02 -4.33 2.76
CA PHE A 361 -7.71 -4.76 3.21
C PHE A 361 -6.61 -3.92 2.55
N GLY A 362 -5.86 -4.48 1.63
CA GLY A 362 -4.81 -3.74 0.94
C GLY A 362 -5.33 -2.49 0.24
N SER A 363 -4.58 -1.42 0.32
CA SER A 363 -4.88 -0.16 -0.35
C SER A 363 -3.61 0.49 -0.85
N LEU A 364 -3.71 1.18 -1.99
CA LEU A 364 -2.59 1.83 -2.64
C LEU A 364 -3.04 3.14 -3.28
N PHE A 365 -2.26 4.17 -3.11
CA PHE A 365 -2.29 5.35 -3.96
C PHE A 365 -1.44 5.10 -5.21
N VAL A 366 -2.04 5.30 -6.40
CA VAL A 366 -1.40 5.03 -7.69
C VAL A 366 -2.01 5.90 -8.78
N ASP A 367 -1.20 6.51 -9.63
CA ASP A 367 -1.68 7.21 -10.83
C ASP A 367 -1.77 6.21 -12.00
N TYR A 368 -2.89 5.46 -12.08
CA TYR A 368 -3.05 4.40 -13.08
C TYR A 368 -3.26 4.93 -14.51
N ASN A 369 -3.60 6.19 -14.65
CA ASN A 369 -3.93 6.79 -15.95
C ASN A 369 -2.92 7.85 -16.40
N ASN A 370 -1.85 8.07 -15.62
CA ASN A 370 -0.78 9.03 -15.88
C ASN A 370 -1.27 10.47 -16.06
N ASP A 371 -2.38 10.87 -15.41
CA ASP A 371 -2.90 12.26 -15.54
C ASP A 371 -2.26 13.24 -14.55
N GLY A 372 -1.47 12.74 -13.59
CA GLY A 372 -0.76 13.51 -12.57
C GLY A 372 -1.56 13.69 -11.28
N TRP A 373 -2.68 13.01 -11.13
CA TRP A 373 -3.45 12.94 -9.90
C TRP A 373 -3.42 11.51 -9.36
N THR A 374 -3.04 11.39 -8.11
CA THR A 374 -2.92 10.08 -7.47
C THR A 374 -4.30 9.48 -7.23
N ASP A 375 -4.61 8.40 -7.92
CA ASP A 375 -5.83 7.60 -7.80
C ASP A 375 -5.72 6.64 -6.60
N LEU A 376 -6.79 5.87 -6.31
CA LEU A 376 -6.81 4.96 -5.17
C LEU A 376 -7.30 3.57 -5.60
N PHE A 377 -6.52 2.55 -5.29
CA PHE A 377 -6.88 1.15 -5.44
C PHE A 377 -7.11 0.50 -4.08
N VAL A 378 -8.24 -0.19 -3.89
CA VAL A 378 -8.60 -0.89 -2.65
C VAL A 378 -8.99 -2.33 -2.96
N VAL A 379 -8.37 -3.26 -2.25
CA VAL A 379 -8.64 -4.68 -2.34
C VAL A 379 -9.54 -5.12 -1.20
N ASN A 380 -10.67 -5.72 -1.54
CA ASN A 380 -11.73 -6.07 -0.60
C ASN A 380 -11.92 -7.59 -0.49
N GLY A 381 -12.39 -8.05 0.67
CA GLY A 381 -12.72 -9.46 0.90
C GLY A 381 -13.11 -9.75 2.34
N HIS A 382 -14.26 -10.39 2.55
CA HIS A 382 -14.75 -10.63 3.91
C HIS A 382 -13.92 -11.67 4.66
N VAL A 383 -13.87 -11.60 6.00
CA VAL A 383 -13.19 -12.57 6.87
C VAL A 383 -14.04 -13.82 7.13
N HIS A 384 -15.36 -13.70 7.18
CA HIS A 384 -16.26 -14.82 7.43
C HIS A 384 -16.65 -15.51 6.13
N ASP A 385 -16.14 -16.72 5.89
CA ASP A 385 -16.42 -17.53 4.69
C ASP A 385 -17.87 -18.06 4.62
N ASN A 386 -18.65 -17.84 5.66
CA ASN A 386 -20.07 -18.20 5.75
C ASN A 386 -20.98 -16.97 5.98
N ILE A 387 -20.51 -15.77 5.66
CA ILE A 387 -21.27 -14.51 5.88
C ILE A 387 -22.64 -14.54 5.21
N GLU A 388 -22.73 -15.09 4.00
CA GLU A 388 -23.96 -15.15 3.20
C GLU A 388 -25.08 -16.00 3.84
N VAL A 389 -24.76 -16.78 4.90
CA VAL A 389 -25.76 -17.57 5.65
C VAL A 389 -26.62 -16.69 6.56
N TYR A 390 -26.08 -15.54 7.00
CA TYR A 390 -26.74 -14.68 8.00
C TYR A 390 -26.78 -13.19 7.62
N ASP A 391 -26.10 -12.81 6.54
CA ASP A 391 -26.22 -11.48 5.93
C ASP A 391 -26.32 -11.63 4.40
N GLU A 392 -27.54 -11.43 3.88
CA GLU A 392 -27.83 -11.56 2.44
C GLU A 392 -27.28 -10.39 1.59
N LEU A 393 -26.87 -9.31 2.23
CA LEU A 393 -26.37 -8.10 1.54
C LEU A 393 -24.85 -8.15 1.30
N VAL A 394 -24.14 -9.04 1.97
CA VAL A 394 -22.68 -9.13 1.95
C VAL A 394 -22.23 -10.47 1.38
N THR A 395 -21.15 -10.46 0.62
CA THR A 395 -20.55 -11.68 0.07
C THR A 395 -19.14 -11.89 0.62
N TYR A 396 -18.72 -13.16 0.77
CA TYR A 396 -17.37 -13.50 1.21
C TYR A 396 -16.31 -12.99 0.24
N ALA A 397 -16.51 -13.22 -1.05
CA ALA A 397 -15.69 -12.64 -2.09
C ALA A 397 -16.30 -11.31 -2.55
N GLN A 398 -15.50 -10.27 -2.62
CA GLN A 398 -15.91 -8.89 -2.95
C GLN A 398 -15.11 -8.35 -4.14
N HIS A 399 -15.64 -7.33 -4.83
CA HIS A 399 -14.91 -6.67 -5.90
C HIS A 399 -13.81 -5.79 -5.30
N ALA A 400 -12.66 -5.75 -5.95
CA ALA A 400 -11.71 -4.68 -5.73
C ALA A 400 -12.28 -3.36 -6.30
N GLN A 401 -11.89 -2.23 -5.72
CA GLN A 401 -12.36 -0.90 -6.13
C GLN A 401 -11.18 -0.08 -6.63
N LEU A 402 -11.37 0.59 -7.75
CA LEU A 402 -10.44 1.59 -8.28
C LEU A 402 -11.15 2.94 -8.33
N PHE A 403 -10.66 3.90 -7.58
CA PHE A 403 -11.22 5.25 -7.49
C PHE A 403 -10.37 6.21 -8.28
N ARG A 404 -10.96 6.83 -9.28
CA ARG A 404 -10.33 7.92 -10.00
C ARG A 404 -10.33 9.18 -9.17
N ASN A 405 -9.18 9.83 -9.09
CA ASN A 405 -9.04 11.16 -8.49
C ASN A 405 -9.32 12.26 -9.53
N ASN A 406 -10.33 13.04 -9.27
CA ASN A 406 -10.69 14.21 -10.08
C ASN A 406 -10.37 15.48 -9.29
N HIS A 407 -9.10 15.88 -9.24
CA HIS A 407 -8.62 17.07 -8.54
C HIS A 407 -9.02 17.09 -7.06
N GLY A 408 -8.61 16.08 -6.31
CA GLY A 408 -8.89 15.91 -4.88
C GLY A 408 -10.30 15.36 -4.57
N ARG A 409 -11.02 14.85 -5.56
CA ARG A 409 -12.31 14.17 -5.38
C ARG A 409 -12.32 12.81 -6.06
N PHE A 410 -12.75 11.80 -5.33
CA PHE A 410 -12.78 10.44 -5.82
C PHE A 410 -14.14 10.06 -6.43
N SER A 411 -14.09 9.27 -7.47
CA SER A 411 -15.24 8.58 -8.06
C SER A 411 -14.84 7.16 -8.43
N GLU A 412 -15.66 6.19 -8.09
CA GLU A 412 -15.37 4.79 -8.41
C GLU A 412 -15.38 4.59 -9.94
N ARG A 413 -14.35 3.90 -10.44
CA ARG A 413 -14.27 3.48 -11.82
C ARG A 413 -15.18 2.27 -12.03
N GLU A 414 -16.14 2.37 -12.94
CA GLU A 414 -16.98 1.24 -13.31
C GLU A 414 -16.18 0.19 -14.10
N ALA A 415 -16.26 -1.07 -13.68
CA ALA A 415 -15.69 -2.18 -14.44
C ALA A 415 -16.36 -2.28 -15.81
N LYS A 416 -15.56 -2.54 -16.85
CA LYS A 416 -16.03 -2.76 -18.22
C LYS A 416 -16.16 -4.24 -18.51
N PRO A 417 -16.93 -4.66 -19.54
CA PRO A 417 -16.97 -6.05 -19.96
C PRO A 417 -15.54 -6.56 -20.30
N GLN A 418 -15.17 -7.71 -19.72
CA GLN A 418 -13.84 -8.34 -19.80
C GLN A 418 -12.75 -7.62 -19.00
N ASP A 419 -13.12 -6.72 -18.11
CA ASP A 419 -12.21 -6.09 -17.16
C ASP A 419 -11.97 -7.02 -15.97
N GLY A 420 -10.73 -7.16 -15.52
CA GLY A 420 -10.37 -7.97 -14.35
C GLY A 420 -11.07 -7.54 -13.06
N PHE A 421 -11.57 -6.31 -12.99
CA PHE A 421 -12.38 -5.81 -11.87
C PHE A 421 -13.81 -6.39 -11.84
N GLU A 422 -14.27 -7.13 -12.87
CA GLU A 422 -15.50 -7.92 -12.80
C GLU A 422 -15.35 -9.14 -11.88
N GLU A 423 -14.11 -9.55 -11.55
CA GLU A 423 -13.87 -10.66 -10.62
C GLU A 423 -14.09 -10.25 -9.16
N LYS A 424 -14.43 -11.27 -8.35
CA LYS A 424 -14.54 -11.11 -6.89
C LYS A 424 -13.40 -11.83 -6.19
N PHE A 425 -12.78 -11.13 -5.27
CA PHE A 425 -11.62 -11.57 -4.51
C PHE A 425 -11.98 -11.84 -3.05
N VAL A 426 -11.22 -12.68 -2.39
CA VAL A 426 -11.05 -12.67 -0.93
C VAL A 426 -9.74 -11.94 -0.67
N GLY A 427 -9.77 -10.67 -1.05
CA GLY A 427 -8.55 -9.88 -1.20
C GLY A 427 -7.87 -9.58 0.13
N ARG A 428 -6.54 -9.49 0.08
CA ARG A 428 -5.67 -9.11 1.21
C ARG A 428 -4.64 -8.07 0.79
N GLY A 429 -3.54 -8.47 0.17
CA GLY A 429 -2.54 -7.53 -0.33
C GLY A 429 -2.97 -6.87 -1.64
N ALA A 430 -2.64 -5.59 -1.76
CA ALA A 430 -2.68 -4.81 -2.98
C ALA A 430 -1.25 -4.53 -3.42
N LEU A 431 -0.97 -4.69 -4.71
CA LEU A 431 0.35 -4.45 -5.29
C LEU A 431 0.20 -3.62 -6.56
N TYR A 432 1.24 -2.84 -6.87
CA TYR A 432 1.40 -2.19 -8.17
C TYR A 432 2.82 -2.34 -8.69
N ALA A 433 2.96 -2.33 -10.00
CA ALA A 433 4.24 -2.29 -10.69
C ALA A 433 4.01 -1.92 -12.16
N ASP A 434 4.97 -1.28 -12.80
CA ASP A 434 5.10 -1.31 -14.25
C ASP A 434 6.01 -2.51 -14.58
N TYR A 435 5.40 -3.74 -14.52
CA TYR A 435 6.16 -4.99 -14.57
C TYR A 435 6.62 -5.35 -16.00
N ASP A 436 6.03 -4.76 -17.03
CA ASP A 436 6.38 -5.00 -18.44
C ASP A 436 7.05 -3.79 -19.12
N ASP A 437 7.39 -2.76 -18.31
CA ASP A 437 8.13 -1.55 -18.68
C ASP A 437 7.50 -0.78 -19.84
N ASP A 438 6.16 -0.76 -19.90
CA ASP A 438 5.43 -0.06 -20.95
C ASP A 438 4.99 1.36 -20.55
N GLY A 439 5.20 1.74 -19.30
CA GLY A 439 5.02 3.10 -18.76
C GLY A 439 3.67 3.36 -18.13
N ASP A 440 2.85 2.34 -17.89
CA ASP A 440 1.68 2.47 -17.01
C ASP A 440 1.77 1.53 -15.80
N MET A 441 0.99 1.84 -14.76
CA MET A 441 0.98 1.05 -13.54
C MET A 441 -0.02 -0.09 -13.64
N ASP A 442 0.49 -1.31 -13.53
CA ASP A 442 -0.29 -2.52 -13.38
C ASP A 442 -0.65 -2.75 -11.92
N LEU A 443 -1.72 -3.49 -11.69
CA LEU A 443 -2.22 -3.78 -10.35
C LEU A 443 -2.21 -5.28 -10.09
N ALA A 444 -2.06 -5.67 -8.83
CA ALA A 444 -2.21 -7.06 -8.48
C ALA A 444 -2.94 -7.25 -7.14
N VAL A 445 -3.63 -8.38 -7.05
CA VAL A 445 -4.42 -8.77 -5.87
C VAL A 445 -3.93 -10.10 -5.37
N THR A 446 -3.47 -10.13 -4.12
CA THR A 446 -3.33 -11.38 -3.38
C THR A 446 -4.64 -11.72 -2.69
N SER A 447 -4.96 -12.99 -2.57
CA SER A 447 -6.27 -13.44 -2.07
C SER A 447 -6.15 -14.60 -1.11
N SER A 448 -6.78 -14.51 0.07
CA SER A 448 -6.78 -15.58 1.06
C SER A 448 -7.50 -16.83 0.54
N GLY A 449 -6.78 -17.96 0.50
CA GLY A 449 -7.29 -19.24 0.04
C GLY A 449 -7.61 -19.33 -1.46
N ARG A 450 -7.24 -18.33 -2.26
CA ARG A 450 -7.56 -18.23 -3.69
C ARG A 450 -6.32 -18.01 -4.56
N ARG A 451 -6.52 -17.88 -5.88
CA ARG A 451 -5.45 -17.54 -6.82
C ARG A 451 -5.04 -16.09 -6.68
N PHE A 452 -3.79 -15.83 -6.96
CA PHE A 452 -3.26 -14.49 -7.22
C PHE A 452 -3.79 -13.98 -8.56
N SER A 453 -3.98 -12.67 -8.67
CA SER A 453 -4.46 -12.02 -9.90
C SER A 453 -3.54 -10.84 -10.24
N LEU A 454 -2.93 -10.90 -11.44
CA LEU A 454 -2.19 -9.80 -12.06
C LEU A 454 -3.11 -9.12 -13.08
N LEU A 455 -3.42 -7.87 -12.85
CA LEU A 455 -4.31 -7.02 -13.62
C LEU A 455 -3.49 -6.05 -14.45
N ARG A 456 -3.13 -6.45 -15.68
CA ARG A 456 -2.37 -5.59 -16.58
C ARG A 456 -3.22 -4.39 -17.02
N ASN A 457 -2.67 -3.21 -16.92
CA ASN A 457 -3.26 -1.97 -17.38
C ASN A 457 -3.12 -1.88 -18.91
N ASP A 458 -4.22 -1.81 -19.65
CA ASP A 458 -4.20 -1.69 -21.11
C ASP A 458 -4.60 -0.25 -21.52
N GLY A 459 -3.66 0.70 -21.36
CA GLY A 459 -3.81 2.04 -21.91
C GLY A 459 -3.62 3.23 -20.99
N GLY A 460 -3.10 3.06 -19.79
CA GLY A 460 -2.67 4.17 -18.92
C GLY A 460 -1.52 4.97 -19.54
N ASN A 461 -0.64 4.32 -20.28
CA ASN A 461 0.53 4.90 -20.97
C ASN A 461 0.22 5.80 -22.18
N LYS A 462 -1.05 6.11 -22.45
CA LYS A 462 -1.42 7.14 -23.43
C LYS A 462 -1.08 8.56 -22.99
N ASN A 463 -1.04 8.80 -21.71
CA ASN A 463 -0.49 9.99 -21.12
C ASN A 463 1.02 9.86 -20.92
N ASN A 464 1.71 10.99 -20.74
CA ASN A 464 3.14 10.97 -20.48
C ASN A 464 3.42 10.66 -19.00
N TRP A 465 4.58 10.07 -18.75
CA TRP A 465 5.03 9.64 -17.43
C TRP A 465 6.53 9.87 -17.24
N LEU A 466 7.00 9.71 -16.01
CA LEU A 466 8.40 9.73 -15.62
C LEU A 466 8.61 8.76 -14.46
N LYS A 467 9.60 7.87 -14.57
CA LYS A 467 10.08 7.02 -13.48
C LYS A 467 11.34 7.61 -12.87
N VAL A 468 11.41 7.63 -11.55
CA VAL A 468 12.56 8.14 -10.79
C VAL A 468 13.00 7.08 -9.80
N GLU A 469 14.21 6.62 -9.98
CA GLU A 469 14.92 5.74 -9.08
C GLU A 469 15.99 6.53 -8.33
N LEU A 470 16.14 6.29 -7.04
CA LEU A 470 17.11 6.98 -6.21
C LEU A 470 18.13 5.99 -5.65
N GLU A 471 19.41 6.42 -5.62
CA GLU A 471 20.49 5.67 -5.01
C GLU A 471 21.20 6.55 -3.97
N GLY A 472 21.05 6.19 -2.69
CA GLY A 472 21.72 6.87 -1.57
C GLY A 472 23.22 6.61 -1.55
N SER A 473 23.97 7.56 -1.04
CA SER A 473 25.41 7.45 -0.84
C SER A 473 25.89 7.90 0.54
N GLN A 474 25.08 8.71 1.22
CA GLN A 474 25.21 9.09 2.63
C GLN A 474 23.94 8.66 3.38
N SER A 475 22.80 8.71 2.71
CA SER A 475 21.56 8.07 3.10
C SER A 475 21.65 6.56 2.90
N ASN A 476 20.69 5.80 3.43
CA ASN A 476 20.53 4.39 3.08
C ASN A 476 20.49 4.24 1.54
N ARG A 477 21.01 3.13 1.02
CA ARG A 477 21.20 2.95 -0.42
C ARG A 477 19.88 2.95 -1.19
N ASP A 478 18.84 2.38 -0.64
CA ASP A 478 17.47 2.39 -1.21
C ASP A 478 16.80 3.77 -1.19
N ALA A 479 17.45 4.78 -0.58
CA ALA A 479 16.92 6.13 -0.39
C ALA A 479 15.54 6.17 0.32
N VAL A 480 15.23 5.18 1.14
CA VAL A 480 13.99 5.15 1.93
C VAL A 480 13.91 6.39 2.79
N GLY A 481 12.78 7.09 2.73
CA GLY A 481 12.58 8.39 3.39
C GLY A 481 12.84 9.59 2.47
N ALA A 482 13.52 9.43 1.34
CA ALA A 482 13.74 10.52 0.40
C ALA A 482 12.41 11.05 -0.18
N LEU A 483 12.28 12.38 -0.23
CA LEU A 483 11.12 13.06 -0.80
C LEU A 483 11.46 13.61 -2.18
N VAL A 484 10.65 13.27 -3.19
CA VAL A 484 10.82 13.76 -4.57
C VAL A 484 9.66 14.68 -4.92
N GLU A 485 9.99 15.92 -5.27
CA GLU A 485 9.06 16.93 -5.78
C GLU A 485 9.28 17.09 -7.27
N VAL A 486 8.23 16.86 -8.07
CA VAL A 486 8.24 17.03 -9.53
C VAL A 486 7.37 18.22 -9.92
N TRP A 487 7.92 19.12 -10.72
CA TRP A 487 7.20 20.23 -11.33
C TRP A 487 7.14 20.06 -12.84
N ALA A 488 5.93 20.12 -13.40
CA ALA A 488 5.69 20.15 -14.83
C ALA A 488 4.67 21.26 -15.13
N ASP A 489 5.09 22.35 -15.81
CA ASP A 489 4.35 23.60 -15.87
C ASP A 489 4.00 24.14 -14.45
N SER A 490 2.72 24.30 -14.15
CA SER A 490 2.23 24.72 -12.82
C SER A 490 1.76 23.54 -11.96
N HIS A 491 1.95 22.32 -12.41
CA HIS A 491 1.53 21.11 -11.70
C HIS A 491 2.68 20.60 -10.84
N ARG A 492 2.41 20.39 -9.56
CA ARG A 492 3.35 19.87 -8.56
C ARG A 492 2.88 18.51 -8.10
N GLN A 493 3.79 17.59 -7.96
CA GLN A 493 3.55 16.29 -7.34
C GLN A 493 4.66 16.00 -6.35
N ILE A 494 4.33 15.33 -5.25
CA ILE A 494 5.30 14.88 -4.25
C ILE A 494 5.09 13.40 -3.99
N GLN A 495 6.19 12.65 -3.94
CA GLN A 495 6.20 11.25 -3.51
C GLN A 495 7.39 11.00 -2.60
N GLN A 496 7.24 10.08 -1.65
CA GLN A 496 8.31 9.63 -0.77
C GLN A 496 8.65 8.17 -1.06
N VAL A 497 9.95 7.83 -1.04
CA VAL A 497 10.40 6.44 -1.14
C VAL A 497 10.05 5.69 0.14
N LYS A 498 9.33 4.59 0.02
CA LYS A 498 8.86 3.75 1.13
C LYS A 498 9.38 2.32 0.98
N ALA A 499 9.70 1.66 2.08
CA ALA A 499 10.01 0.22 2.12
C ALA A 499 9.00 -0.48 3.03
N GLY A 500 7.87 -0.89 2.42
CA GLY A 500 6.70 -1.45 3.09
C GLY A 500 5.58 -0.44 3.25
N SER A 501 4.42 -0.77 2.69
CA SER A 501 3.17 0.01 2.79
C SER A 501 1.97 -0.89 2.48
N GLY A 502 0.78 -0.40 2.78
CA GLY A 502 -0.44 -1.15 2.53
C GLY A 502 -0.73 -2.20 3.60
N TYR A 503 -1.07 -3.39 3.18
CA TYR A 503 -1.39 -4.52 4.03
C TYR A 503 -0.52 -5.71 3.66
N GLN A 504 0.40 -6.11 4.56
CA GLN A 504 1.24 -7.31 4.41
C GLN A 504 2.07 -7.36 3.11
N SER A 505 2.31 -6.22 2.45
CA SER A 505 2.87 -6.18 1.09
C SER A 505 3.97 -5.13 0.95
N SER A 506 4.79 -5.28 -0.09
CA SER A 506 5.84 -4.33 -0.46
C SER A 506 5.76 -4.00 -1.95
N ASN A 507 5.91 -2.72 -2.27
CA ASN A 507 5.86 -2.21 -3.64
C ASN A 507 7.23 -1.70 -4.08
N PRO A 508 7.48 -1.53 -5.39
CA PRO A 508 8.76 -1.03 -5.89
C PRO A 508 9.11 0.33 -5.30
N LYS A 509 10.40 0.58 -5.07
CA LYS A 509 10.92 1.87 -4.59
C LYS A 509 11.07 2.89 -5.72
N ILE A 510 10.87 2.48 -6.97
CA ILE A 510 10.84 3.36 -8.13
C ILE A 510 9.58 4.22 -8.05
N LEU A 511 9.76 5.54 -8.02
CA LEU A 511 8.65 6.49 -8.00
C LEU A 511 8.14 6.74 -9.41
N HIS A 512 6.83 6.69 -9.59
CA HIS A 512 6.17 6.91 -10.87
C HIS A 512 5.32 8.18 -10.85
N PHE A 513 5.58 9.09 -11.78
CA PHE A 513 4.88 10.37 -11.90
C PHE A 513 4.16 10.47 -13.23
N GLY A 514 2.84 10.52 -13.22
CA GLY A 514 2.05 10.85 -14.41
C GLY A 514 2.23 12.33 -14.77
N LEU A 515 2.44 12.61 -16.04
CA LEU A 515 2.64 13.98 -16.54
C LEU A 515 1.49 14.47 -17.43
N GLY A 516 0.48 13.64 -17.67
CA GLY A 516 -0.63 13.97 -18.58
C GLY A 516 -0.15 14.26 -19.99
N ILE A 517 -0.48 15.42 -20.50
CA ILE A 517 -0.07 15.86 -21.86
C ILE A 517 1.31 16.54 -21.88
N ARG A 518 1.95 16.73 -20.72
CA ARG A 518 3.22 17.45 -20.60
C ARG A 518 4.37 16.55 -21.05
N LYS A 519 5.27 17.09 -21.87
CA LYS A 519 6.36 16.35 -22.48
C LYS A 519 7.66 16.37 -21.70
N MET A 520 7.69 17.06 -20.58
CA MET A 520 8.83 17.10 -19.67
C MET A 520 8.43 17.58 -18.28
N ALA A 521 9.21 17.17 -17.31
CA ALA A 521 9.28 17.82 -15.99
C ALA A 521 10.28 18.99 -16.06
N ASP A 522 9.87 20.16 -15.62
CA ASP A 522 10.73 21.37 -15.59
C ASP A 522 11.82 21.23 -14.54
N SER A 523 11.49 20.64 -13.40
CA SER A 523 12.44 20.33 -12.33
C SER A 523 11.98 19.17 -11.46
N LEU A 524 12.96 18.41 -11.00
CA LEU A 524 12.84 17.45 -9.90
C LEU A 524 13.69 17.98 -8.75
N LYS A 525 13.15 17.96 -7.54
CA LYS A 525 13.91 18.21 -6.32
C LYS A 525 13.86 16.95 -5.48
N VAL A 526 15.00 16.49 -5.05
CA VAL A 526 15.16 15.36 -4.15
C VAL A 526 15.67 15.89 -2.82
N LEU A 527 14.88 15.74 -1.77
CA LEU A 527 15.33 15.92 -0.39
C LEU A 527 15.71 14.54 0.14
N TRP A 528 17.01 14.32 0.31
CA TRP A 528 17.55 13.08 0.80
C TRP A 528 17.45 12.97 2.33
N PRO A 529 17.35 11.75 2.91
CA PRO A 529 17.39 11.56 4.37
C PRO A 529 18.59 12.21 5.06
N SER A 530 19.74 12.27 4.38
CA SER A 530 20.93 13.01 4.85
C SER A 530 20.74 14.52 5.00
N GLY A 531 19.58 15.08 4.57
CA GLY A 531 19.31 16.51 4.51
C GLY A 531 19.86 17.22 3.26
N VAL A 532 20.54 16.50 2.35
CA VAL A 532 21.00 17.08 1.08
C VAL A 532 19.82 17.37 0.18
N LEU A 533 19.78 18.58 -0.40
CA LEU A 533 18.79 18.95 -1.45
C LEU A 533 19.47 18.92 -2.82
N GLN A 534 19.00 18.06 -3.70
CA GLN A 534 19.50 17.92 -5.07
C GLN A 534 18.43 18.33 -6.08
N VAL A 535 18.82 19.03 -7.15
CA VAL A 535 17.88 19.51 -8.17
C VAL A 535 18.34 19.04 -9.55
N VAL A 536 17.44 18.39 -10.27
CA VAL A 536 17.61 18.00 -11.67
C VAL A 536 16.58 18.78 -12.50
N SER A 537 17.02 19.40 -13.59
CA SER A 537 16.15 20.23 -14.42
C SER A 537 15.94 19.65 -15.80
N LYS A 538 14.74 19.82 -16.34
CA LYS A 538 14.37 19.47 -17.71
C LYS A 538 14.55 17.97 -18.02
N VAL A 539 13.73 17.16 -17.40
CA VAL A 539 13.68 15.71 -17.67
C VAL A 539 12.56 15.43 -18.68
N GLU A 540 12.89 14.77 -19.77
CA GLU A 540 11.91 14.40 -20.80
C GLU A 540 10.94 13.34 -20.28
N SER A 541 9.67 13.41 -20.68
CA SER A 541 8.68 12.39 -20.39
C SER A 541 8.97 11.07 -21.14
N GLY A 542 8.39 9.96 -20.67
CA GLY A 542 8.62 8.63 -21.22
C GLY A 542 10.04 8.13 -20.97
N SER A 543 10.63 8.51 -19.83
CA SER A 543 11.99 8.11 -19.45
C SER A 543 12.01 7.58 -18.01
N SER A 544 12.92 6.64 -17.76
CA SER A 544 13.36 6.23 -16.44
C SER A 544 14.72 6.84 -16.17
N ILE A 545 14.88 7.47 -14.99
CA ILE A 545 16.14 8.09 -14.58
C ILE A 545 16.55 7.60 -13.19
N THR A 546 17.84 7.30 -13.05
CA THR A 546 18.44 7.05 -11.73
C THR A 546 19.16 8.30 -11.27
N ILE A 547 18.86 8.76 -10.05
CA ILE A 547 19.52 9.90 -9.41
C ILE A 547 20.33 9.38 -8.24
N VAL A 548 21.65 9.52 -8.32
CA VAL A 548 22.57 9.17 -7.24
C VAL A 548 22.77 10.39 -6.34
N GLU A 549 22.76 10.18 -5.04
CA GLU A 549 22.97 11.23 -4.04
C GLU A 549 24.33 11.90 -4.22
N ASN A 550 24.33 13.22 -4.33
CA ASN A 550 25.57 13.97 -4.47
C ASN A 550 26.33 14.06 -3.13
N HIS A 551 27.62 13.83 -3.16
CA HIS A 551 28.48 14.22 -2.04
C HIS A 551 28.55 15.76 -1.94
N PRO A 552 28.46 16.35 -0.73
CA PRO A 552 28.53 17.80 -0.53
C PRO A 552 29.89 18.41 -0.89
#